data_18e938002ac55eae2e3a99093ff11602
#
_entry.id   18e938002ac55eae2e3a99093ff11602
#
_cell.length_a   1.000
_cell.length_b   1.000
_cell.length_c   1.000
_cell.angle_alpha   90.00
_cell.angle_beta   90.00
_cell.angle_gamma   90.00
#
_symmetry.space_group_name_H-M   'P 1'
#
loop_
_entity.id
_entity.type
_entity.pdbx_description
1 polymer ?
#
loop_
_entity_poly.entity_id
_entity_poly.type
_entity_poly.pdbx_seq_one_letter_code
_entity_poly.pdbx_strand_id
1 'polypeptide(L)'
;MTPLSRADLHVHSRYSDTSGSAGLRALRKSESFTEPLDLYRAQRARGMDLVTITDHNTLAGSLAIADLPGTFLSAEFDTWFPEEGARVHVVALGLDEATFTEAAKASPSVYDLVACLREAGVTHYLAHPLFDMTGRLTPQTVERMLLLFNVLEGRNGSRTSRCNGLIRAIVETLTPEQLWAMAERHGIEPHGETPWRKALVGGSDDHSGLFSASAYTTAGGDGTAESFLRAVATGDCDHAGADGDARLLAHSIYAASFWRIREILRLDEAESHRRAVGLLRKGFGRIGRDVPVLEKAVNGVRSIAPGLYRDGDPRGKAWEDLLEREIGRLLADPDGINAVDAKELNRRLFTVAQRLADDVMSLHLQPLLNEGERLGLKRRLQSVSAVGMVAFLELPYYFAWSFQSRDRGLQEQLRAWFLGERRHTWREKAAVLCSQVRREELEPRRQAPVATTNDPGAADAASVPAGGRHHDIEVTLITCSAGSEQAPEGAVDFRALAWRPSLNGYGPRWVVPPLVEVVDFIEEEGFTALHTDSTAGQGLLALVAARLLHLPLTGAVDADALEAPPGRGDVAGRLRRRYLSWFYGQLDEAYAPTRDAARALVAVGVAPERVTVLPAPPRSPAGPAGRD
;
A
#
# COMPACT_ATOMS: atom_id res chain seq x y z
N MET A 1 4.57 -32.65 22.58
CA MET A 1 4.42 -31.87 21.35
C MET A 1 5.79 -31.86 20.71
N THR A 2 5.88 -32.26 19.44
CA THR A 2 7.11 -32.15 18.66
C THR A 2 7.47 -30.68 18.58
N PRO A 3 8.71 -30.24 18.81
CA PRO A 3 9.07 -28.83 18.66
C PRO A 3 8.83 -28.38 17.22
N LEU A 4 8.24 -27.19 17.06
CA LEU A 4 8.04 -26.56 15.76
C LEU A 4 9.30 -25.77 15.40
N SER A 5 9.87 -26.04 14.25
CA SER A 5 10.92 -25.22 13.65
C SER A 5 10.32 -24.12 12.77
N ARG A 6 10.97 -22.95 12.72
CA ARG A 6 10.56 -21.76 11.96
C ARG A 6 11.61 -21.42 10.94
N ALA A 7 11.17 -21.07 9.72
CA ALA A 7 12.04 -20.54 8.67
C ALA A 7 11.31 -19.50 7.83
N ASP A 8 11.95 -18.39 7.56
CA ASP A 8 11.54 -17.47 6.50
C ASP A 8 12.02 -18.07 5.17
N LEU A 9 11.05 -18.52 4.36
CA LEU A 9 11.35 -19.25 3.12
C LEU A 9 11.48 -18.34 1.90
N HIS A 10 11.33 -17.00 2.08
CA HIS A 10 11.39 -16.06 0.96
C HIS A 10 12.04 -14.75 1.42
N VAL A 11 13.31 -14.57 1.14
CA VAL A 11 14.07 -13.38 1.52
C VAL A 11 15.26 -13.15 0.61
N HIS A 12 15.62 -11.89 0.35
CA HIS A 12 16.59 -11.50 -0.66
C HIS A 12 17.79 -10.77 -0.08
N SER A 13 18.98 -11.15 -0.55
CA SER A 13 20.24 -10.50 -0.23
C SER A 13 20.72 -9.60 -1.38
N ARG A 14 21.85 -8.92 -1.18
CA ARG A 14 22.50 -8.11 -2.21
C ARG A 14 22.90 -8.86 -3.49
N TYR A 15 22.86 -10.17 -3.47
CA TYR A 15 23.16 -11.01 -4.62
C TYR A 15 21.96 -11.28 -5.52
N SER A 16 20.76 -10.85 -5.11
CA SER A 16 19.57 -11.02 -5.92
C SER A 16 19.71 -10.31 -7.27
N ASP A 17 19.59 -11.06 -8.36
CA ASP A 17 19.75 -10.52 -9.71
C ASP A 17 18.52 -9.68 -10.12
N THR A 18 18.76 -8.58 -10.79
CA THR A 18 17.76 -7.56 -11.12
C THR A 18 16.90 -7.92 -12.32
N SER A 19 16.29 -9.06 -12.34
CA SER A 19 15.48 -9.46 -13.49
C SER A 19 14.10 -8.79 -13.53
N GLY A 20 13.59 -8.27 -12.39
CA GLY A 20 12.19 -7.84 -12.23
C GLY A 20 11.81 -6.56 -12.96
N SER A 21 12.55 -5.51 -12.83
CA SER A 21 12.20 -4.18 -13.32
C SER A 21 13.02 -3.77 -14.54
N ALA A 22 12.35 -3.34 -15.63
CA ALA A 22 13.04 -2.85 -16.83
C ALA A 22 13.95 -1.65 -16.52
N GLY A 23 13.57 -0.80 -15.56
CA GLY A 23 14.38 0.34 -15.11
C GLY A 23 15.61 -0.09 -14.32
N LEU A 24 15.49 -1.05 -13.41
CA LEU A 24 16.60 -1.59 -12.63
C LEU A 24 17.54 -2.40 -13.51
N ARG A 25 17.01 -3.18 -14.47
CA ARG A 25 17.84 -3.87 -15.50
C ARG A 25 18.71 -2.91 -16.30
N ALA A 26 18.14 -1.76 -16.72
CA ALA A 26 18.90 -0.73 -17.44
C ALA A 26 20.05 -0.16 -16.60
N LEU A 27 19.92 -0.20 -15.27
CA LEU A 27 20.93 0.27 -14.33
C LEU A 27 21.90 -0.84 -13.86
N ARG A 28 21.70 -2.10 -14.26
CA ARG A 28 22.48 -3.29 -13.84
C ARG A 28 22.65 -3.37 -12.31
N LYS A 29 21.53 -3.40 -11.54
CA LYS A 29 21.59 -3.23 -10.10
C LYS A 29 20.72 -4.21 -9.35
N SER A 30 21.23 -4.64 -8.19
CA SER A 30 20.52 -5.50 -7.25
C SER A 30 19.24 -4.85 -6.73
N GLU A 31 18.21 -5.63 -6.48
CA GLU A 31 16.95 -5.20 -5.87
C GLU A 31 17.06 -5.09 -4.34
N SER A 32 18.02 -5.82 -3.74
CA SER A 32 18.34 -5.79 -2.32
C SER A 32 19.79 -5.37 -2.08
N PHE A 33 20.08 -4.80 -0.90
CA PHE A 33 21.41 -4.32 -0.51
C PHE A 33 21.90 -4.97 0.79
N THR A 34 21.14 -5.90 1.35
CA THR A 34 21.45 -6.51 2.65
C THR A 34 22.48 -7.61 2.51
N GLU A 35 23.52 -7.59 3.35
CA GLU A 35 24.55 -8.63 3.37
C GLU A 35 23.96 -9.95 3.89
N PRO A 36 24.29 -11.10 3.28
CA PRO A 36 23.79 -12.41 3.70
C PRO A 36 23.97 -12.72 5.19
N LEU A 37 25.12 -12.34 5.74
CA LEU A 37 25.41 -12.56 7.16
C LEU A 37 24.52 -11.70 8.08
N ASP A 38 24.16 -10.49 7.66
CA ASP A 38 23.26 -9.62 8.42
C ASP A 38 21.80 -10.14 8.35
N LEU A 39 21.37 -10.68 7.21
CA LEU A 39 20.10 -11.40 7.10
C LEU A 39 20.06 -12.63 8.02
N TYR A 40 21.11 -13.44 8.02
CA TYR A 40 21.20 -14.59 8.91
C TYR A 40 21.05 -14.18 10.37
N ARG A 41 21.79 -13.16 10.82
CA ARG A 41 21.71 -12.64 12.18
C ARG A 41 20.32 -12.09 12.51
N ALA A 42 19.73 -11.32 11.60
CA ALA A 42 18.40 -10.75 11.78
C ALA A 42 17.32 -11.84 11.92
N GLN A 43 17.32 -12.85 11.06
CA GLN A 43 16.38 -13.97 11.13
C GLN A 43 16.55 -14.78 12.42
N ARG A 44 17.79 -15.07 12.82
CA ARG A 44 18.08 -15.76 14.10
C ARG A 44 17.59 -14.94 15.29
N ALA A 45 17.84 -13.64 15.32
CA ALA A 45 17.38 -12.74 16.39
C ALA A 45 15.84 -12.67 16.46
N ARG A 46 15.15 -12.82 15.32
CA ARG A 46 13.68 -12.88 15.23
C ARG A 46 13.09 -14.27 15.45
N GLY A 47 13.92 -15.23 15.90
CA GLY A 47 13.47 -16.55 16.32
C GLY A 47 13.29 -17.57 15.21
N MET A 48 13.92 -17.39 14.06
CA MET A 48 14.00 -18.43 13.05
C MET A 48 15.01 -19.50 13.47
N ASP A 49 14.58 -20.76 13.45
CA ASP A 49 15.40 -21.92 13.79
C ASP A 49 16.27 -22.35 12.62
N LEU A 50 15.74 -22.21 11.43
CA LEU A 50 16.41 -22.47 10.16
C LEU A 50 16.43 -21.19 9.34
N VAL A 51 17.49 -21.03 8.53
CA VAL A 51 17.72 -19.83 7.71
C VAL A 51 18.10 -20.21 6.30
N THR A 52 17.46 -19.58 5.34
CA THR A 52 17.85 -19.65 3.94
C THR A 52 17.78 -18.26 3.30
N ILE A 53 18.33 -18.11 2.10
CA ILE A 53 18.24 -16.92 1.26
C ILE A 53 17.83 -17.40 -0.13
N THR A 54 16.87 -16.71 -0.73
CA THR A 54 16.21 -17.10 -1.97
C THR A 54 16.41 -16.07 -3.08
N ASP A 55 17.67 -15.66 -3.28
CA ASP A 55 18.01 -14.66 -4.31
C ASP A 55 17.56 -15.09 -5.70
N HIS A 56 17.12 -14.11 -6.51
CA HIS A 56 16.69 -14.36 -7.88
C HIS A 56 17.82 -14.95 -8.74
N ASN A 57 17.55 -16.12 -9.28
CA ASN A 57 18.39 -16.82 -10.28
C ASN A 57 19.85 -17.05 -9.86
N THR A 58 20.13 -17.09 -8.56
CA THR A 58 21.49 -17.32 -8.03
C THR A 58 21.49 -18.00 -6.65
N LEU A 59 22.49 -18.80 -6.36
CA LEU A 59 22.77 -19.36 -5.04
C LEU A 59 23.73 -18.51 -4.22
N ALA A 60 24.27 -17.41 -4.75
CA ALA A 60 25.37 -16.69 -4.12
C ALA A 60 25.08 -16.22 -2.68
N GLY A 61 23.87 -15.76 -2.41
CA GLY A 61 23.46 -15.34 -1.07
C GLY A 61 23.35 -16.50 -0.09
N SER A 62 22.71 -17.61 -0.48
CA SER A 62 22.59 -18.79 0.39
C SER A 62 23.93 -19.53 0.57
N LEU A 63 24.79 -19.57 -0.45
CA LEU A 63 26.16 -20.08 -0.34
C LEU A 63 27.02 -19.28 0.63
N ALA A 64 26.83 -17.95 0.68
CA ALA A 64 27.59 -17.09 1.59
C ALA A 64 27.35 -17.37 3.08
N ILE A 65 26.28 -18.11 3.42
CA ILE A 65 25.92 -18.50 4.79
C ILE A 65 25.90 -20.03 4.97
N ALA A 66 26.27 -20.82 3.97
CA ALA A 66 26.13 -22.28 3.97
C ALA A 66 26.83 -22.99 5.14
N ASP A 67 27.94 -22.42 5.61
CA ASP A 67 28.71 -22.98 6.75
C ASP A 67 28.12 -22.64 8.13
N LEU A 68 27.04 -21.84 8.19
CA LEU A 68 26.43 -21.44 9.46
C LEU A 68 25.38 -22.45 9.93
N PRO A 69 25.19 -22.60 11.25
CA PRO A 69 24.24 -23.56 11.78
C PRO A 69 22.79 -23.32 11.33
N GLY A 70 22.09 -24.38 10.94
CA GLY A 70 20.68 -24.35 10.58
C GLY A 70 20.39 -23.71 9.23
N THR A 71 21.36 -23.69 8.31
CA THR A 71 21.18 -23.17 6.94
C THR A 71 20.94 -24.28 5.93
N PHE A 72 20.33 -23.92 4.80
CA PHE A 72 20.19 -24.76 3.61
C PHE A 72 20.14 -23.87 2.36
N LEU A 73 20.58 -24.42 1.22
CA LEU A 73 20.67 -23.67 -0.04
C LEU A 73 19.29 -23.56 -0.70
N SER A 74 18.98 -22.38 -1.21
CA SER A 74 17.74 -22.10 -1.91
C SER A 74 17.92 -20.99 -2.94
N ALA A 75 17.04 -20.94 -3.91
CA ALA A 75 16.98 -19.85 -4.89
C ALA A 75 15.53 -19.63 -5.35
N GLU A 76 15.22 -18.42 -5.77
CA GLU A 76 14.00 -18.09 -6.50
C GLU A 76 14.29 -18.00 -7.99
N PHE A 77 13.52 -18.73 -8.80
CA PHE A 77 13.65 -18.75 -10.25
C PHE A 77 12.57 -17.92 -10.91
N ASP A 78 12.98 -17.03 -11.81
CA ASP A 78 12.08 -16.43 -12.78
C ASP A 78 11.66 -17.45 -13.83
N THR A 79 10.36 -17.57 -14.07
CA THR A 79 9.85 -18.50 -15.08
C THR A 79 8.54 -17.97 -15.70
N TRP A 80 8.11 -18.56 -16.80
CA TRP A 80 6.97 -18.07 -17.56
C TRP A 80 5.99 -19.18 -17.91
N PHE A 81 4.70 -18.85 -17.89
CA PHE A 81 3.68 -19.60 -18.61
C PHE A 81 3.73 -19.18 -20.08
N PRO A 82 4.08 -20.08 -21.01
CA PRO A 82 4.26 -19.71 -22.41
C PRO A 82 2.97 -19.28 -23.11
N GLU A 83 1.82 -19.72 -22.63
CA GLU A 83 0.51 -19.44 -23.24
C GLU A 83 0.17 -17.95 -23.21
N GLU A 84 0.27 -17.31 -22.06
CA GLU A 84 -0.02 -15.89 -21.90
C GLU A 84 1.26 -15.02 -21.83
N GLY A 85 2.41 -15.65 -21.63
CA GLY A 85 3.66 -14.97 -21.28
C GLY A 85 3.60 -14.34 -19.89
N ALA A 86 2.81 -14.94 -18.99
CA ALA A 86 2.73 -14.54 -17.61
C ALA A 86 3.98 -15.00 -16.86
N ARG A 87 4.71 -14.05 -16.26
CA ARG A 87 5.87 -14.34 -15.43
C ARG A 87 5.44 -14.72 -14.03
N VAL A 88 6.06 -15.74 -13.50
CA VAL A 88 5.86 -16.23 -12.13
C VAL A 88 7.20 -16.58 -11.50
N HIS A 89 7.23 -16.70 -10.19
CA HIS A 89 8.43 -17.09 -9.47
C HIS A 89 8.24 -18.43 -8.78
N VAL A 90 9.27 -19.26 -8.85
CA VAL A 90 9.33 -20.57 -8.20
C VAL A 90 10.50 -20.59 -7.25
N VAL A 91 10.22 -20.79 -5.96
CA VAL A 91 11.26 -20.97 -4.95
C VAL A 91 11.57 -22.45 -4.82
N ALA A 92 12.85 -22.80 -4.95
CA ALA A 92 13.36 -24.15 -4.75
C ALA A 92 14.25 -24.18 -3.49
N LEU A 93 13.98 -25.15 -2.62
CA LEU A 93 14.56 -25.28 -1.29
C LEU A 93 15.40 -26.55 -1.18
N GLY A 94 16.55 -26.48 -0.50
CA GLY A 94 17.44 -27.62 -0.33
C GLY A 94 18.18 -28.00 -1.61
N LEU A 95 18.56 -27.01 -2.41
CA LEU A 95 19.32 -27.18 -3.65
C LEU A 95 20.78 -27.59 -3.37
N ASP A 96 21.37 -28.29 -4.34
CA ASP A 96 22.80 -28.29 -4.55
C ASP A 96 23.18 -27.52 -5.85
N GLU A 97 24.44 -27.22 -6.05
CA GLU A 97 24.92 -26.45 -7.20
C GLU A 97 24.65 -27.12 -8.55
N ALA A 98 24.66 -28.45 -8.60
CA ALA A 98 24.40 -29.22 -9.81
C ALA A 98 22.92 -29.10 -10.20
N THR A 99 22.04 -29.35 -9.26
CA THR A 99 20.57 -29.24 -9.45
C THR A 99 20.17 -27.80 -9.78
N PHE A 100 20.76 -26.81 -9.09
CA PHE A 100 20.54 -25.39 -9.44
C PHE A 100 20.90 -25.09 -10.90
N THR A 101 22.05 -25.64 -11.39
CA THR A 101 22.49 -25.40 -12.77
C THR A 101 21.51 -25.96 -13.79
N GLU A 102 20.96 -27.15 -13.57
CA GLU A 102 19.95 -27.75 -14.45
C GLU A 102 18.61 -27.01 -14.37
N ALA A 103 18.15 -26.66 -13.17
CA ALA A 103 16.95 -25.86 -12.97
C ALA A 103 17.03 -24.48 -13.64
N ALA A 104 18.20 -23.83 -13.59
CA ALA A 104 18.42 -22.55 -14.26
C ALA A 104 18.32 -22.65 -15.80
N LYS A 105 18.72 -23.79 -16.39
CA LYS A 105 18.50 -24.03 -17.83
C LYS A 105 17.04 -24.26 -18.18
N ALA A 106 16.28 -24.90 -17.27
CA ALA A 106 14.87 -25.20 -17.45
C ALA A 106 13.95 -23.99 -17.16
N SER A 107 14.46 -22.98 -16.43
CA SER A 107 13.66 -21.84 -15.92
C SER A 107 12.93 -20.99 -16.98
N PRO A 108 13.29 -20.94 -18.28
CA PRO A 108 12.48 -20.22 -19.26
C PRO A 108 11.04 -20.72 -19.42
N SER A 109 10.76 -21.96 -19.02
CA SER A 109 9.41 -22.55 -19.03
C SER A 109 9.07 -23.09 -17.65
N VAL A 110 7.93 -22.68 -17.10
CA VAL A 110 7.46 -23.18 -15.79
C VAL A 110 7.26 -24.70 -15.80
N TYR A 111 6.86 -25.26 -16.93
CA TYR A 111 6.65 -26.69 -17.08
C TYR A 111 7.96 -27.47 -17.00
N ASP A 112 8.98 -27.00 -17.71
CA ASP A 112 10.30 -27.64 -17.73
C ASP A 112 11.00 -27.49 -16.37
N LEU A 113 10.89 -26.31 -15.75
CA LEU A 113 11.46 -26.06 -14.42
C LEU A 113 10.83 -26.98 -13.37
N VAL A 114 9.49 -27.06 -13.32
CA VAL A 114 8.79 -27.92 -12.36
C VAL A 114 9.09 -29.39 -12.60
N ALA A 115 9.19 -29.84 -13.85
CA ALA A 115 9.61 -31.21 -14.18
C ALA A 115 11.01 -31.51 -13.67
N CYS A 116 11.97 -30.63 -13.94
CA CYS A 116 13.36 -30.73 -13.48
C CYS A 116 13.46 -30.83 -11.95
N LEU A 117 12.77 -29.93 -11.22
CA LEU A 117 12.79 -29.92 -9.75
C LEU A 117 12.13 -31.17 -9.15
N ARG A 118 11.06 -31.69 -9.77
CA ARG A 118 10.38 -32.92 -9.36
C ARG A 118 11.28 -34.15 -9.58
N GLU A 119 11.93 -34.26 -10.73
CA GLU A 119 12.85 -35.37 -11.04
C GLU A 119 14.02 -35.38 -10.07
N ALA A 120 14.52 -34.21 -9.68
CA ALA A 120 15.57 -34.06 -8.68
C ALA A 120 15.11 -34.27 -7.23
N GLY A 121 13.79 -34.40 -6.98
CA GLY A 121 13.24 -34.53 -5.63
C GLY A 121 13.36 -33.26 -4.78
N VAL A 122 13.52 -32.10 -5.40
CA VAL A 122 13.69 -30.80 -4.71
C VAL A 122 12.35 -30.25 -4.24
N THR A 123 12.29 -29.87 -2.96
CA THR A 123 11.13 -29.16 -2.40
C THR A 123 11.02 -27.78 -3.06
N HIS A 124 9.86 -27.48 -3.64
CA HIS A 124 9.63 -26.22 -4.33
C HIS A 124 8.20 -25.75 -4.21
N TYR A 125 7.98 -24.44 -4.33
CA TYR A 125 6.66 -23.83 -4.26
C TYR A 125 6.55 -22.63 -5.19
N LEU A 126 5.30 -22.26 -5.50
CA LEU A 126 4.99 -21.04 -6.26
C LEU A 126 4.94 -19.84 -5.31
N ALA A 127 5.84 -18.88 -5.51
CA ALA A 127 5.89 -17.64 -4.74
C ALA A 127 4.77 -16.68 -5.15
N HIS A 128 4.24 -15.91 -4.19
CA HIS A 128 3.21 -14.85 -4.37
C HIS A 128 2.29 -15.07 -5.59
N PRO A 129 1.47 -16.14 -5.63
CA PRO A 129 0.79 -16.65 -6.83
C PRO A 129 -0.11 -15.65 -7.55
N LEU A 130 -0.64 -14.66 -6.82
CA LEU A 130 -1.59 -13.68 -7.36
C LEU A 130 -0.97 -12.29 -7.61
N PHE A 131 0.36 -12.20 -7.62
CA PHE A 131 1.08 -10.99 -7.97
C PHE A 131 1.35 -10.93 -9.49
N ASP A 132 0.62 -10.07 -10.20
CA ASP A 132 0.78 -9.93 -11.65
C ASP A 132 1.95 -9.01 -12.02
N MET A 133 3.11 -9.57 -12.29
CA MET A 133 4.32 -8.84 -12.67
C MET A 133 4.26 -8.27 -14.09
N THR A 134 3.47 -8.88 -14.97
CA THR A 134 3.47 -8.58 -16.42
C THR A 134 2.17 -7.98 -16.93
N GLY A 135 1.12 -7.91 -16.10
CA GLY A 135 -0.22 -7.55 -16.53
C GLY A 135 -0.90 -8.64 -17.39
N ARG A 136 -0.42 -9.90 -17.28
CA ARG A 136 -0.87 -11.03 -18.12
C ARG A 136 -1.43 -12.21 -17.33
N LEU A 137 -1.53 -12.06 -16.01
CA LEU A 137 -2.11 -13.09 -15.17
C LEU A 137 -3.62 -13.17 -15.41
N THR A 138 -4.12 -14.37 -15.63
CA THR A 138 -5.54 -14.64 -15.90
C THR A 138 -6.08 -15.71 -14.97
N PRO A 139 -7.40 -15.86 -14.82
CA PRO A 139 -7.97 -17.00 -14.08
C PRO A 139 -7.48 -18.36 -14.60
N GLN A 140 -7.30 -18.49 -15.91
CA GLN A 140 -6.79 -19.72 -16.54
C GLN A 140 -5.33 -20.00 -16.17
N THR A 141 -4.50 -18.94 -16.05
CA THR A 141 -3.13 -19.08 -15.56
C THR A 141 -3.12 -19.58 -14.11
N VAL A 142 -4.02 -19.04 -13.24
CA VAL A 142 -4.14 -19.51 -11.85
C VAL A 142 -4.63 -20.96 -11.78
N GLU A 143 -5.54 -21.40 -12.67
CA GLU A 143 -5.90 -22.82 -12.78
C GLU A 143 -4.69 -23.71 -13.09
N ARG A 144 -3.83 -23.30 -14.04
CA ARG A 144 -2.58 -24.03 -14.35
C ARG A 144 -1.61 -24.06 -13.17
N MET A 145 -1.50 -22.96 -12.41
CA MET A 145 -0.72 -22.93 -11.17
C MET A 145 -1.21 -23.98 -10.17
N LEU A 146 -2.53 -24.06 -9.96
CA LEU A 146 -3.14 -25.05 -9.07
C LEU A 146 -2.92 -26.50 -9.55
N LEU A 147 -2.79 -26.72 -10.84
CA LEU A 147 -2.48 -28.05 -11.40
C LEU A 147 -1.01 -28.43 -11.23
N LEU A 148 -0.09 -27.46 -11.39
CA LEU A 148 1.35 -27.70 -11.36
C LEU A 148 1.92 -27.76 -9.94
N PHE A 149 1.41 -26.98 -8.99
CA PHE A 149 2.03 -26.84 -7.68
C PHE A 149 1.15 -27.44 -6.57
N ASN A 150 1.76 -28.21 -5.68
CA ASN A 150 1.14 -28.71 -4.46
C ASN A 150 1.44 -27.83 -3.23
N VAL A 151 2.48 -27.00 -3.33
CA VAL A 151 2.87 -26.03 -2.32
C VAL A 151 2.80 -24.64 -2.93
N LEU A 152 2.15 -23.71 -2.24
CA LEU A 152 1.99 -22.32 -2.68
C LEU A 152 2.30 -21.37 -1.52
N GLU A 153 2.77 -20.18 -1.83
CA GLU A 153 2.94 -19.16 -0.81
C GLU A 153 1.59 -18.55 -0.44
N GLY A 154 1.09 -18.91 0.75
CA GLY A 154 -0.18 -18.44 1.30
C GLY A 154 -0.04 -17.17 2.11
N ARG A 155 1.18 -16.85 2.56
CA ARG A 155 1.51 -15.62 3.27
C ARG A 155 2.85 -15.08 2.81
N ASN A 156 2.79 -13.97 2.07
CA ASN A 156 3.96 -13.21 1.66
C ASN A 156 3.97 -11.87 2.41
N GLY A 157 5.06 -11.58 3.14
CA GLY A 157 5.18 -10.38 3.98
C GLY A 157 5.27 -9.07 3.20
N SER A 158 5.50 -9.13 1.89
CA SER A 158 5.50 -7.96 1.00
C SER A 158 4.18 -7.78 0.24
N ARG A 159 3.19 -8.68 0.41
CA ARG A 159 1.87 -8.63 -0.24
C ARG A 159 0.77 -8.35 0.77
N THR A 160 -0.26 -7.64 0.29
CA THR A 160 -1.39 -7.25 1.16
C THR A 160 -2.19 -8.45 1.65
N SER A 161 -2.87 -8.27 2.78
CA SER A 161 -3.81 -9.26 3.34
C SER A 161 -4.90 -9.67 2.33
N ARG A 162 -5.30 -8.75 1.44
CA ARG A 162 -6.26 -9.04 0.35
C ARG A 162 -5.69 -10.05 -0.63
N CYS A 163 -4.45 -9.88 -1.06
CA CYS A 163 -3.77 -10.79 -2.00
C CYS A 163 -3.57 -12.16 -1.35
N ASN A 164 -2.94 -12.19 -0.17
CA ASN A 164 -2.68 -13.41 0.58
C ASN A 164 -3.99 -14.12 1.01
N GLY A 165 -5.00 -13.36 1.45
CA GLY A 165 -6.31 -13.90 1.83
C GLY A 165 -7.04 -14.54 0.66
N LEU A 166 -6.91 -14.01 -0.55
CA LEU A 166 -7.55 -14.55 -1.73
C LEU A 166 -6.95 -15.92 -2.12
N ILE A 167 -5.62 -16.07 -2.15
CA ILE A 167 -5.04 -17.38 -2.47
C ILE A 167 -5.39 -18.43 -1.41
N ARG A 168 -5.39 -18.06 -0.12
CA ARG A 168 -5.84 -18.96 0.96
C ARG A 168 -7.29 -19.40 0.74
N ALA A 169 -8.20 -18.47 0.47
CA ALA A 169 -9.61 -18.78 0.22
C ALA A 169 -9.81 -19.69 -1.02
N ILE A 170 -9.07 -19.45 -2.09
CA ILE A 170 -9.09 -20.31 -3.29
C ILE A 170 -8.66 -21.74 -2.93
N VAL A 171 -7.55 -21.87 -2.20
CA VAL A 171 -7.01 -23.18 -1.81
C VAL A 171 -7.92 -23.91 -0.83
N GLU A 172 -8.49 -23.21 0.16
CA GLU A 172 -9.41 -23.79 1.16
C GLU A 172 -10.71 -24.29 0.55
N THR A 173 -11.17 -23.68 -0.53
CA THR A 173 -12.42 -24.04 -1.22
C THR A 173 -12.22 -24.99 -2.40
N LEU A 174 -10.97 -25.31 -2.75
CA LEU A 174 -10.66 -26.17 -3.89
C LEU A 174 -11.11 -27.62 -3.64
N THR A 175 -12.01 -28.12 -4.50
CA THR A 175 -12.49 -29.52 -4.44
C THR A 175 -11.80 -30.43 -5.45
N PRO A 176 -11.82 -31.75 -5.25
CA PRO A 176 -11.33 -32.70 -6.23
C PRO A 176 -11.99 -32.51 -7.61
N GLU A 177 -13.30 -32.33 -7.65
CA GLU A 177 -14.08 -32.19 -8.89
C GLU A 177 -13.65 -30.94 -9.66
N GLN A 178 -13.42 -29.83 -8.96
CA GLN A 178 -12.94 -28.60 -9.57
C GLN A 178 -11.53 -28.79 -10.15
N LEU A 179 -10.62 -29.43 -9.41
CA LEU A 179 -9.25 -29.67 -9.89
C LEU A 179 -9.23 -30.58 -11.13
N TRP A 180 -10.01 -31.66 -11.13
CA TRP A 180 -10.07 -32.55 -12.28
C TRP A 180 -10.71 -31.90 -13.51
N ALA A 181 -11.72 -31.05 -13.32
CA ALA A 181 -12.28 -30.25 -14.41
C ALA A 181 -11.25 -29.23 -14.99
N MET A 182 -10.38 -28.65 -14.16
CA MET A 182 -9.25 -27.84 -14.63
C MET A 182 -8.25 -28.69 -15.40
N ALA A 183 -7.91 -29.88 -14.90
CA ALA A 183 -6.98 -30.82 -15.55
C ALA A 183 -7.43 -31.19 -16.96
N GLU A 184 -8.72 -31.53 -17.12
CA GLU A 184 -9.31 -31.81 -18.42
C GLU A 184 -9.26 -30.59 -19.35
N ARG A 185 -9.58 -29.40 -18.84
CA ARG A 185 -9.58 -28.14 -19.61
C ARG A 185 -8.20 -27.78 -20.14
N HIS A 186 -7.17 -27.97 -19.33
CA HIS A 186 -5.81 -27.54 -19.65
C HIS A 186 -4.90 -28.67 -20.18
N GLY A 187 -5.34 -29.93 -20.11
CA GLY A 187 -4.51 -31.06 -20.48
C GLY A 187 -3.27 -31.26 -19.58
N ILE A 188 -3.35 -30.79 -18.32
CA ILE A 188 -2.27 -30.88 -17.33
C ILE A 188 -2.70 -31.89 -16.26
N GLU A 189 -1.92 -32.95 -16.08
CA GLU A 189 -2.17 -33.95 -15.05
C GLU A 189 -1.63 -33.46 -13.69
N PRO A 190 -2.49 -33.32 -12.65
CA PRO A 190 -2.05 -32.95 -11.32
C PRO A 190 -1.17 -34.02 -10.70
N HIS A 191 -0.19 -33.59 -9.89
CA HIS A 191 0.78 -34.47 -9.27
C HIS A 191 0.42 -34.83 -7.83
N GLY A 192 0.67 -36.09 -7.42
CA GLY A 192 0.51 -36.60 -6.05
C GLY A 192 -0.85 -37.29 -5.80
N GLU A 193 -1.01 -37.86 -4.60
CA GLU A 193 -2.19 -38.65 -4.22
C GLU A 193 -3.42 -37.80 -3.95
N THR A 194 -3.23 -36.61 -3.38
CA THR A 194 -4.31 -35.69 -3.02
C THR A 194 -4.04 -34.28 -3.57
N PRO A 195 -3.93 -34.11 -4.91
CA PRO A 195 -3.47 -32.87 -5.51
C PRO A 195 -4.37 -31.65 -5.31
N TRP A 196 -5.60 -31.83 -4.86
CA TRP A 196 -6.51 -30.76 -4.45
C TRP A 196 -6.20 -30.20 -3.05
N ARG A 197 -5.44 -30.92 -2.22
CA ARG A 197 -4.97 -30.44 -0.93
C ARG A 197 -3.64 -29.72 -1.14
N LYS A 198 -3.68 -28.40 -1.10
CA LYS A 198 -2.49 -27.58 -1.28
C LYS A 198 -1.89 -27.22 0.07
N ALA A 199 -0.58 -27.36 0.21
CA ALA A 199 0.15 -26.83 1.34
C ALA A 199 0.37 -25.32 1.16
N LEU A 200 0.34 -24.58 2.26
CA LEU A 200 0.59 -23.14 2.25
C LEU A 200 1.83 -22.82 3.09
N VAL A 201 2.78 -22.13 2.51
CA VAL A 201 4.00 -21.66 3.17
C VAL A 201 3.97 -20.14 3.36
N GLY A 202 4.88 -19.61 4.19
CA GLY A 202 5.08 -18.20 4.41
C GLY A 202 6.53 -17.78 4.24
N GLY A 203 6.73 -16.59 3.70
CA GLY A 203 8.02 -15.92 3.57
C GLY A 203 7.85 -14.40 3.57
N SER A 204 8.89 -13.67 3.98
CA SER A 204 8.82 -12.20 4.10
C SER A 204 8.88 -11.51 2.75
N ASP A 205 9.56 -12.08 1.76
CA ASP A 205 9.88 -11.45 0.48
C ASP A 205 10.55 -10.07 0.69
N ASP A 206 11.38 -10.01 1.75
CA ASP A 206 12.02 -8.76 2.17
C ASP A 206 13.28 -8.48 1.36
N HIS A 207 13.32 -7.30 0.75
CA HIS A 207 14.45 -6.78 0.00
C HIS A 207 15.22 -5.68 0.74
N SER A 208 14.74 -5.30 1.93
CA SER A 208 15.26 -4.15 2.68
C SER A 208 16.19 -4.52 3.84
N GLY A 209 16.11 -5.77 4.31
CA GLY A 209 16.73 -6.22 5.55
C GLY A 209 15.98 -5.78 6.82
N LEU A 210 14.98 -4.91 6.68
CA LEU A 210 14.21 -4.39 7.82
C LEU A 210 13.12 -5.34 8.28
N PHE A 211 12.53 -6.11 7.35
CA PHE A 211 11.31 -6.88 7.58
C PHE A 211 11.49 -8.39 7.35
N SER A 212 12.73 -8.88 7.27
CA SER A 212 13.00 -10.33 7.22
C SER A 212 12.34 -11.05 8.39
N ALA A 213 11.84 -12.26 8.18
CA ALA A 213 11.04 -13.03 9.13
C ALA A 213 9.72 -12.35 9.57
N SER A 214 9.20 -11.35 8.82
CA SER A 214 7.86 -10.79 9.06
C SER A 214 6.76 -11.80 8.77
N ALA A 215 6.99 -12.68 7.79
CA ALA A 215 6.21 -13.87 7.52
C ALA A 215 7.16 -15.07 7.41
N TYR A 216 6.72 -16.24 7.82
CA TYR A 216 7.56 -17.43 7.89
C TYR A 216 6.72 -18.71 7.89
N THR A 217 7.37 -19.84 7.67
CA THR A 217 6.77 -21.18 7.72
C THR A 217 7.14 -21.86 9.03
N THR A 218 6.20 -22.64 9.57
CA THR A 218 6.42 -23.51 10.74
C THR A 218 6.19 -24.96 10.34
N ALA A 219 7.05 -25.84 10.77
CA ALA A 219 6.88 -27.28 10.57
C ALA A 219 7.40 -28.08 11.76
N GLY A 220 6.74 -29.21 12.05
CA GLY A 220 7.20 -30.16 13.05
C GLY A 220 8.35 -31.00 12.52
N GLY A 221 9.22 -31.48 13.44
CA GLY A 221 10.31 -32.37 13.05
C GLY A 221 11.37 -32.51 14.13
N ASP A 222 12.53 -33.00 13.76
CA ASP A 222 13.69 -33.17 14.64
C ASP A 222 14.59 -31.92 14.72
N GLY A 223 14.18 -30.81 14.09
CA GLY A 223 14.92 -29.57 14.04
C GLY A 223 15.96 -29.48 12.92
N THR A 224 16.08 -30.51 12.09
CA THR A 224 16.98 -30.50 10.93
C THR A 224 16.33 -29.86 9.70
N ALA A 225 17.14 -29.29 8.81
CA ALA A 225 16.67 -28.77 7.53
C ALA A 225 15.98 -29.85 6.69
N GLU A 226 16.52 -31.08 6.70
CA GLU A 226 15.95 -32.21 5.95
C GLU A 226 14.54 -32.57 6.42
N SER A 227 14.30 -32.67 7.73
CA SER A 227 12.98 -32.98 8.26
C SER A 227 11.99 -31.85 8.00
N PHE A 228 12.43 -30.59 8.11
CA PHE A 228 11.65 -29.41 7.81
C PHE A 228 11.22 -29.37 6.34
N LEU A 229 12.16 -29.54 5.40
CA LEU A 229 11.89 -29.56 3.97
C LEU A 229 10.94 -30.68 3.56
N ARG A 230 11.10 -31.86 4.18
CA ARG A 230 10.18 -32.98 3.98
C ARG A 230 8.76 -32.63 4.44
N ALA A 231 8.63 -32.01 5.60
CA ALA A 231 7.34 -31.58 6.12
C ALA A 231 6.67 -30.52 5.19
N VAL A 232 7.43 -29.58 4.65
CA VAL A 232 6.94 -28.64 3.63
C VAL A 232 6.48 -29.38 2.38
N ALA A 233 7.25 -30.32 1.86
CA ALA A 233 6.92 -31.08 0.66
C ALA A 233 5.66 -31.94 0.82
N THR A 234 5.42 -32.48 2.01
CA THR A 234 4.22 -33.30 2.33
C THR A 234 3.02 -32.51 2.80
N GLY A 235 3.19 -31.20 3.05
CA GLY A 235 2.12 -30.32 3.53
C GLY A 235 1.91 -30.35 5.05
N ASP A 236 2.84 -30.95 5.81
CA ASP A 236 2.84 -30.92 7.28
C ASP A 236 3.46 -29.62 7.83
N CYS A 237 3.04 -28.51 7.27
CA CYS A 237 3.54 -27.17 7.61
C CYS A 237 2.38 -26.17 7.69
N ASP A 238 2.67 -25.02 8.31
CA ASP A 238 1.75 -23.89 8.38
C ASP A 238 2.51 -22.59 8.17
N HIS A 239 1.82 -21.54 7.74
CA HIS A 239 2.36 -20.22 7.57
C HIS A 239 1.99 -19.30 8.75
N ALA A 240 2.91 -18.44 9.18
CA ALA A 240 2.72 -17.53 10.29
C ALA A 240 3.31 -16.13 10.00
N GLY A 241 3.12 -15.19 10.92
CA GLY A 241 3.61 -13.82 10.81
C GLY A 241 2.56 -12.86 10.29
N ALA A 242 3.00 -11.77 9.65
CA ALA A 242 2.17 -10.67 9.18
C ALA A 242 2.03 -10.67 7.65
N ASP A 243 0.90 -10.22 7.16
CA ASP A 243 0.75 -9.81 5.76
C ASP A 243 1.41 -8.43 5.57
N GLY A 244 1.88 -8.12 4.36
CA GLY A 244 2.43 -6.81 4.03
C GLY A 244 1.36 -5.74 3.83
N ASP A 245 1.82 -4.50 3.82
CA ASP A 245 1.00 -3.33 3.51
C ASP A 245 1.79 -2.30 2.68
N ALA A 246 1.15 -1.22 2.26
CA ALA A 246 1.81 -0.18 1.49
C ALA A 246 2.86 0.58 2.30
N ARG A 247 2.69 0.72 3.62
CA ARG A 247 3.68 1.35 4.51
C ARG A 247 4.98 0.56 4.53
N LEU A 248 4.87 -0.77 4.66
CA LEU A 248 6.02 -1.67 4.64
C LEU A 248 6.79 -1.53 3.32
N LEU A 249 6.08 -1.54 2.18
CA LEU A 249 6.70 -1.34 0.87
C LEU A 249 7.36 0.05 0.76
N ALA A 250 6.72 1.12 1.25
CA ALA A 250 7.31 2.45 1.26
C ALA A 250 8.60 2.49 2.09
N HIS A 251 8.62 1.87 3.28
CA HIS A 251 9.81 1.80 4.12
C HIS A 251 10.92 0.95 3.47
N SER A 252 10.57 -0.12 2.76
CA SER A 252 11.54 -0.90 1.97
C SER A 252 12.16 -0.06 0.84
N ILE A 253 11.35 0.78 0.16
CA ILE A 253 11.85 1.73 -0.86
C ILE A 253 12.79 2.78 -0.24
N TYR A 254 12.46 3.31 0.95
CA TYR A 254 13.38 4.21 1.67
C TYR A 254 14.70 3.53 2.01
N ALA A 255 14.65 2.30 2.52
CA ALA A 255 15.86 1.54 2.85
C ALA A 255 16.73 1.31 1.61
N ALA A 256 16.13 0.82 0.51
CA ALA A 256 16.84 0.64 -0.76
C ALA A 256 17.44 1.96 -1.28
N SER A 257 16.68 3.07 -1.21
CA SER A 257 17.15 4.40 -1.61
C SER A 257 18.31 4.87 -0.74
N PHE A 258 18.24 4.65 0.57
CA PHE A 258 19.31 4.99 1.51
C PHE A 258 20.60 4.21 1.21
N TRP A 259 20.51 2.89 1.05
CA TRP A 259 21.64 2.04 0.70
C TRP A 259 22.25 2.45 -0.63
N ARG A 260 21.40 2.80 -1.59
CA ARG A 260 21.83 3.27 -2.90
C ARG A 260 22.62 4.58 -2.84
N ILE A 261 22.12 5.56 -2.08
CA ILE A 261 22.80 6.83 -1.85
C ILE A 261 24.13 6.60 -1.12
N ARG A 262 24.14 5.72 -0.12
CA ARG A 262 25.33 5.33 0.63
C ARG A 262 26.40 4.73 -0.31
N GLU A 263 26.01 3.83 -1.21
CA GLU A 263 26.92 3.23 -2.20
C GLU A 263 27.48 4.26 -3.18
N ILE A 264 26.61 5.11 -3.77
CA ILE A 264 27.04 6.17 -4.72
C ILE A 264 28.02 7.14 -4.06
N LEU A 265 27.73 7.55 -2.84
CA LEU A 265 28.54 8.50 -2.09
C LEU A 265 29.72 7.85 -1.37
N ARG A 266 29.87 6.51 -1.47
CA ARG A 266 30.91 5.71 -0.79
C ARG A 266 31.00 6.04 0.71
N LEU A 267 29.86 6.02 1.40
CA LEU A 267 29.76 6.41 2.81
C LEU A 267 30.35 5.39 3.80
N ASP A 268 30.79 4.23 3.32
CA ASP A 268 31.36 3.14 4.13
C ASP A 268 32.82 3.36 4.52
N GLU A 269 33.57 4.15 3.75
CA GLU A 269 34.94 4.50 4.10
C GLU A 269 34.91 5.65 5.12
N ALA A 270 35.70 5.56 6.20
CA ALA A 270 35.76 6.58 7.26
C ALA A 270 36.06 8.00 6.74
N GLU A 271 36.75 8.08 5.60
CA GLU A 271 37.04 9.32 4.90
C GLU A 271 35.87 9.82 4.06
N SER A 272 35.10 8.90 3.48
CA SER A 272 33.88 9.20 2.73
C SER A 272 32.74 9.63 3.64
N HIS A 273 32.63 9.03 4.82
CA HIS A 273 31.73 9.49 5.87
C HIS A 273 32.03 10.94 6.25
N ARG A 274 33.33 11.30 6.43
CA ARG A 274 33.76 12.69 6.67
C ARG A 274 33.45 13.61 5.48
N ARG A 275 33.55 13.13 4.23
CA ARG A 275 33.23 13.93 3.02
C ARG A 275 31.73 14.11 2.83
N ALA A 276 30.92 13.08 3.04
CA ALA A 276 29.45 13.20 2.97
C ALA A 276 28.90 14.08 4.09
N VAL A 277 29.37 13.90 5.32
CA VAL A 277 29.10 14.82 6.44
C VAL A 277 29.62 16.21 6.13
N GLY A 278 30.74 16.35 5.41
CA GLY A 278 31.30 17.61 4.94
C GLY A 278 30.47 18.28 3.83
N LEU A 279 29.91 17.52 2.90
CA LEU A 279 28.96 17.98 1.86
C LEU A 279 27.61 18.36 2.48
N LEU A 280 27.08 17.51 3.36
CA LEU A 280 25.91 17.81 4.17
C LEU A 280 26.15 19.04 5.07
N ARG A 281 27.37 19.20 5.65
CA ARG A 281 27.77 20.41 6.39
C ARG A 281 27.84 21.67 5.53
N LYS A 282 28.36 21.59 4.32
CA LYS A 282 28.43 22.75 3.40
C LYS A 282 27.03 23.15 2.91
N GLY A 283 26.12 22.16 2.70
CA GLY A 283 24.75 22.45 2.33
C GLY A 283 23.86 22.89 3.49
N PHE A 284 24.15 22.46 4.72
CA PHE A 284 23.21 22.50 5.84
C PHE A 284 23.75 23.04 7.18
N GLY A 285 24.97 23.61 7.21
CA GLY A 285 25.49 24.24 8.42
C GLY A 285 26.20 23.29 9.41
N ARG A 286 26.87 23.86 10.41
CA ARG A 286 27.83 23.21 11.32
C ARG A 286 27.21 22.09 12.17
N ILE A 287 27.76 20.87 12.10
CA ILE A 287 27.46 19.75 13.00
C ILE A 287 28.72 19.37 13.78
N GLY A 288 28.56 19.17 15.10
CA GLY A 288 29.64 18.87 16.05
C GLY A 288 30.26 17.46 15.90
N ARG A 289 31.32 17.22 16.67
CA ARG A 289 32.10 15.96 16.70
C ARG A 289 31.39 14.92 17.58
N ASP A 290 31.55 13.65 17.22
CA ASP A 290 31.15 12.43 17.98
C ASP A 290 29.69 12.36 18.41
N VAL A 291 28.82 12.03 17.43
CA VAL A 291 27.38 12.02 17.64
C VAL A 291 26.86 10.59 17.54
N PRO A 292 26.10 10.08 18.52
CA PRO A 292 25.39 8.80 18.45
C PRO A 292 24.51 8.68 17.19
N VAL A 293 24.17 7.47 16.78
CA VAL A 293 23.41 7.21 15.53
C VAL A 293 22.09 7.97 15.48
N LEU A 294 21.41 8.10 16.64
CA LEU A 294 20.17 8.87 16.77
C LEU A 294 20.39 10.35 16.49
N GLU A 295 21.45 10.95 17.06
CA GLU A 295 21.82 12.34 16.84
C GLU A 295 22.24 12.59 15.38
N LYS A 296 22.76 11.55 14.68
CA LYS A 296 23.00 11.58 13.23
C LYS A 296 21.69 11.60 12.44
N ALA A 297 20.67 10.84 12.87
CA ALA A 297 19.35 10.83 12.24
C ALA A 297 18.64 12.19 12.48
N VAL A 298 18.62 12.70 13.70
CA VAL A 298 18.08 14.02 14.06
C VAL A 298 18.80 15.14 13.31
N ASN A 299 20.11 15.08 13.24
CA ASN A 299 20.91 16.06 12.50
C ASN A 299 20.75 15.90 10.99
N GLY A 300 20.46 14.71 10.49
CA GLY A 300 20.05 14.47 9.11
C GLY A 300 18.77 15.21 8.78
N VAL A 301 17.74 15.08 9.61
CA VAL A 301 16.46 15.81 9.45
C VAL A 301 16.65 17.32 9.59
N ARG A 302 17.41 17.78 10.58
CA ARG A 302 17.79 19.19 10.72
C ARG A 302 18.55 19.73 9.50
N SER A 303 19.31 18.88 8.83
CA SER A 303 20.07 19.24 7.63
C SER A 303 19.22 19.31 6.38
N ILE A 304 18.20 18.46 6.27
CA ILE A 304 17.25 18.44 5.15
C ILE A 304 16.33 19.67 5.20
N ALA A 305 16.00 20.16 6.39
CA ALA A 305 15.15 21.32 6.57
C ALA A 305 15.81 22.38 7.49
N PRO A 306 16.86 23.07 7.02
CA PRO A 306 17.53 24.12 7.78
C PRO A 306 16.57 25.29 8.04
N GLY A 307 16.10 25.40 9.26
CA GLY A 307 15.07 26.37 9.67
C GLY A 307 13.78 25.73 10.17
N LEU A 308 13.66 24.39 10.12
CA LEU A 308 12.62 23.66 10.84
C LEU A 308 12.74 23.94 12.34
N TYR A 309 14.00 23.97 12.86
CA TYR A 309 14.24 24.14 14.27
C TYR A 309 15.45 25.07 14.52
N ARG A 310 15.27 26.08 15.37
CA ARG A 310 16.35 26.85 15.97
C ARG A 310 16.78 26.18 17.28
N ASP A 311 18.05 26.28 17.66
CA ASP A 311 18.50 25.87 18.99
C ASP A 311 17.60 26.52 20.05
N GLY A 312 16.96 25.71 20.91
CA GLY A 312 16.01 26.15 21.92
C GLY A 312 14.56 26.27 21.47
N ASP A 313 14.21 25.92 20.23
CA ASP A 313 12.80 25.83 19.78
C ASP A 313 12.11 24.64 20.47
N PRO A 314 10.97 24.84 21.18
CA PRO A 314 10.22 23.76 21.81
C PRO A 314 9.84 22.62 20.85
N ARG A 315 9.64 22.92 19.56
CA ARG A 315 9.32 21.93 18.53
C ARG A 315 10.50 21.04 18.17
N GLY A 316 11.72 21.61 18.15
CA GLY A 316 12.97 20.83 17.98
C GLY A 316 13.10 19.78 19.07
N LYS A 317 12.84 20.16 20.33
CA LYS A 317 12.86 19.26 21.47
C LYS A 317 11.76 18.19 21.34
N ALA A 318 10.54 18.57 20.97
CA ALA A 318 9.43 17.63 20.78
C ALA A 318 9.76 16.58 19.69
N TRP A 319 10.51 16.98 18.68
CA TRP A 319 10.97 16.07 17.60
C TRP A 319 12.06 15.11 18.09
N GLU A 320 13.02 15.62 18.86
CA GLU A 320 14.05 14.80 19.52
C GLU A 320 13.42 13.77 20.46
N ASP A 321 12.47 14.19 21.29
CA ASP A 321 11.74 13.33 22.20
C ASP A 321 10.89 12.27 21.44
N LEU A 322 10.34 12.62 20.29
CA LEU A 322 9.62 11.67 19.42
C LEU A 322 10.56 10.60 18.86
N LEU A 323 11.66 11.03 18.22
CA LEU A 323 12.66 10.12 17.68
C LEU A 323 13.25 9.20 18.74
N GLU A 324 13.59 9.74 19.91
CA GLU A 324 14.12 8.95 21.04
C GLU A 324 13.10 7.93 21.49
N ARG A 325 11.83 8.29 21.60
CA ARG A 325 10.77 7.39 22.03
C ARG A 325 10.48 6.27 21.03
N GLU A 326 10.35 6.61 19.74
CA GLU A 326 9.90 5.67 18.69
C GLU A 326 11.05 4.87 18.10
N ILE A 327 12.22 5.46 17.95
CA ILE A 327 13.34 4.87 17.21
C ILE A 327 14.62 4.79 18.03
N GLY A 328 14.86 5.72 18.97
CA GLY A 328 16.15 5.85 19.66
C GLY A 328 16.59 4.59 20.39
N ARG A 329 15.68 3.91 21.07
CA ARG A 329 15.98 2.64 21.76
C ARG A 329 16.32 1.51 20.78
N LEU A 330 15.71 1.50 19.60
CA LEU A 330 15.98 0.53 18.56
C LEU A 330 17.35 0.71 17.92
N LEU A 331 17.78 1.99 17.77
CA LEU A 331 19.07 2.34 17.18
C LEU A 331 20.23 2.25 18.19
N ALA A 332 19.95 2.36 19.48
CA ALA A 332 20.95 2.27 20.53
C ALA A 332 21.41 0.83 20.80
N ASP A 333 20.54 -0.15 20.52
CA ASP A 333 20.83 -1.58 20.63
C ASP A 333 21.19 -2.12 19.23
N PRO A 334 22.39 -2.70 19.02
CA PRO A 334 22.74 -3.31 17.72
C PRO A 334 21.73 -4.36 17.24
N ASP A 335 21.13 -5.09 18.18
CA ASP A 335 20.11 -6.11 17.89
C ASP A 335 18.68 -5.57 18.04
N GLY A 336 18.51 -4.34 18.50
CA GLY A 336 17.22 -3.76 18.86
C GLY A 336 16.21 -3.71 17.72
N ILE A 337 16.63 -3.34 16.52
CA ILE A 337 15.78 -3.35 15.31
C ILE A 337 15.38 -4.78 14.95
N ASN A 338 16.30 -5.73 15.07
CA ASN A 338 16.07 -7.14 14.74
C ASN A 338 15.19 -7.85 15.78
N ALA A 339 15.15 -7.35 17.02
CA ALA A 339 14.33 -7.92 18.09
C ALA A 339 12.88 -7.42 18.08
N VAL A 340 12.56 -6.38 17.29
CA VAL A 340 11.22 -5.82 17.20
C VAL A 340 10.41 -6.51 16.12
N ASP A 341 9.15 -6.79 16.43
CA ASP A 341 8.17 -7.28 15.48
C ASP A 341 8.05 -6.32 14.28
N ALA A 342 7.96 -6.89 13.07
CA ALA A 342 7.92 -6.12 11.82
C ALA A 342 6.76 -5.13 11.75
N LYS A 343 5.58 -5.50 12.28
CA LYS A 343 4.39 -4.64 12.30
C LYS A 343 4.60 -3.43 13.22
N GLU A 344 5.20 -3.66 14.38
CA GLU A 344 5.50 -2.59 15.33
C GLU A 344 6.60 -1.66 14.78
N LEU A 345 7.64 -2.20 14.14
CA LEU A 345 8.67 -1.38 13.48
C LEU A 345 8.05 -0.52 12.38
N ASN A 346 7.22 -1.12 11.51
CA ASN A 346 6.50 -0.44 10.45
C ASN A 346 5.65 0.72 10.99
N ARG A 347 4.86 0.48 12.05
CA ARG A 347 4.05 1.50 12.72
C ARG A 347 4.88 2.67 13.26
N ARG A 348 6.02 2.40 13.90
CA ARG A 348 6.90 3.43 14.47
C ARG A 348 7.53 4.30 13.38
N LEU A 349 8.02 3.68 12.31
CA LEU A 349 8.59 4.40 11.17
C LEU A 349 7.55 5.33 10.52
N PHE A 350 6.31 4.84 10.35
CA PHE A 350 5.22 5.64 9.83
C PHE A 350 4.88 6.83 10.73
N THR A 351 4.78 6.62 12.05
CA THR A 351 4.52 7.70 13.03
C THR A 351 5.56 8.82 12.93
N VAL A 352 6.83 8.47 12.76
CA VAL A 352 7.93 9.47 12.61
C VAL A 352 7.78 10.22 11.29
N ALA A 353 7.50 9.52 10.18
CA ALA A 353 7.33 10.14 8.87
C ALA A 353 6.14 11.11 8.85
N GLN A 354 5.00 10.71 9.42
CA GLN A 354 3.81 11.56 9.51
C GLN A 354 4.07 12.81 10.36
N ARG A 355 4.69 12.65 11.52
CA ARG A 355 5.00 13.80 12.38
C ARG A 355 5.93 14.80 11.69
N LEU A 356 6.91 14.32 10.94
CA LEU A 356 7.79 15.19 10.16
C LEU A 356 7.00 15.95 9.08
N ALA A 357 6.12 15.27 8.36
CA ALA A 357 5.27 15.89 7.36
C ALA A 357 4.39 16.99 7.96
N ASP A 358 3.69 16.71 9.05
CA ASP A 358 2.85 17.67 9.78
C ASP A 358 3.61 18.91 10.23
N ASP A 359 4.79 18.73 10.80
CA ASP A 359 5.60 19.84 11.29
C ASP A 359 6.08 20.73 10.14
N VAL A 360 6.49 20.14 9.01
CA VAL A 360 6.88 20.90 7.81
C VAL A 360 5.68 21.63 7.21
N MET A 361 4.54 20.97 7.08
CA MET A 361 3.33 21.58 6.54
C MET A 361 2.86 22.74 7.43
N SER A 362 2.86 22.55 8.75
CA SER A 362 2.48 23.61 9.71
C SER A 362 3.45 24.79 9.73
N LEU A 363 4.76 24.55 9.61
CA LEU A 363 5.80 25.58 9.70
C LEU A 363 6.03 26.34 8.40
N HIS A 364 5.82 25.68 7.27
CA HIS A 364 6.19 26.20 5.96
C HIS A 364 5.01 26.41 5.02
N LEU A 365 4.12 25.43 4.87
CA LEU A 365 2.99 25.56 3.97
C LEU A 365 1.95 26.51 4.52
N GLN A 366 1.56 26.39 5.77
CA GLN A 366 0.53 27.24 6.35
C GLN A 366 0.88 28.73 6.33
N PRO A 367 2.08 29.19 6.74
CA PRO A 367 2.47 30.59 6.58
C PRO A 367 2.61 31.01 5.11
N LEU A 368 3.11 30.12 4.23
CA LEU A 368 3.22 30.42 2.80
C LEU A 368 1.85 30.71 2.19
N LEU A 369 0.83 29.91 2.54
CA LEU A 369 -0.54 30.07 2.04
C LEU A 369 -1.26 31.28 2.64
N ASN A 370 -1.07 31.55 3.93
CA ASN A 370 -1.80 32.60 4.65
C ASN A 370 -1.11 33.98 4.62
N GLU A 371 0.21 34.02 4.55
CA GLU A 371 1.02 35.25 4.67
C GLU A 371 1.96 35.44 3.49
N GLY A 372 1.80 34.70 2.41
CA GLY A 372 2.77 34.58 1.31
C GLY A 372 3.30 35.90 0.77
N GLU A 373 2.45 36.94 0.65
CA GLU A 373 2.86 38.27 0.19
C GLU A 373 3.67 39.08 1.22
N ARG A 374 3.45 38.80 2.50
CA ARG A 374 4.17 39.45 3.61
C ARG A 374 5.51 38.79 3.91
N LEU A 375 5.73 37.56 3.43
CA LEU A 375 6.97 36.84 3.60
C LEU A 375 8.04 37.37 2.63
N GLY A 376 9.23 37.70 3.14
CA GLY A 376 10.36 38.04 2.28
C GLY A 376 10.75 36.90 1.34
N LEU A 377 11.29 37.21 0.15
CA LEU A 377 11.62 36.25 -0.91
C LEU A 377 12.41 35.03 -0.42
N LYS A 378 13.44 35.26 0.43
CA LYS A 378 14.24 34.17 1.02
C LYS A 378 13.38 33.16 1.79
N ARG A 379 12.43 33.65 2.61
CA ARG A 379 11.56 32.81 3.42
C ARG A 379 10.54 32.06 2.56
N ARG A 380 10.01 32.68 1.50
CA ARG A 380 9.14 32.02 0.51
C ARG A 380 9.88 30.87 -0.17
N LEU A 381 11.11 31.10 -0.65
CA LEU A 381 11.92 30.06 -1.29
C LEU A 381 12.24 28.91 -0.34
N GLN A 382 12.56 29.22 0.92
CA GLN A 382 12.80 28.20 1.94
C GLN A 382 11.55 27.37 2.22
N SER A 383 10.38 28.01 2.33
CA SER A 383 9.10 27.31 2.56
C SER A 383 8.71 26.43 1.37
N VAL A 384 8.84 26.93 0.14
CA VAL A 384 8.59 26.15 -1.07
C VAL A 384 9.52 24.94 -1.16
N SER A 385 10.81 25.14 -0.84
CA SER A 385 11.79 24.06 -0.83
C SER A 385 11.48 23.01 0.24
N ALA A 386 11.09 23.42 1.44
CA ALA A 386 10.74 22.50 2.53
C ALA A 386 9.48 21.68 2.21
N VAL A 387 8.42 22.33 1.70
CA VAL A 387 7.19 21.64 1.27
C VAL A 387 7.48 20.69 0.11
N GLY A 388 8.28 21.11 -0.88
CA GLY A 388 8.69 20.25 -1.98
C GLY A 388 9.50 19.02 -1.53
N MET A 389 10.33 19.19 -0.47
CA MET A 389 11.07 18.08 0.12
C MET A 389 10.13 17.06 0.80
N VAL A 390 9.13 17.52 1.55
CA VAL A 390 8.14 16.60 2.16
C VAL A 390 7.36 15.87 1.08
N ALA A 391 6.86 16.57 0.06
CA ALA A 391 6.18 15.92 -1.05
C ALA A 391 7.06 14.84 -1.73
N PHE A 392 8.36 15.13 -1.87
CA PHE A 392 9.32 14.15 -2.38
C PHE A 392 9.52 12.95 -1.41
N LEU A 393 9.60 13.21 -0.11
CA LEU A 393 9.71 12.16 0.90
C LEU A 393 8.44 11.31 0.99
N GLU A 394 7.27 11.83 0.67
CA GLU A 394 6.02 11.07 0.65
C GLU A 394 5.83 10.22 -0.62
N LEU A 395 6.59 10.46 -1.70
CA LEU A 395 6.48 9.70 -2.95
C LEU A 395 6.52 8.17 -2.79
N PRO A 396 7.37 7.57 -1.92
CA PRO A 396 7.35 6.13 -1.71
C PRO A 396 6.02 5.58 -1.21
N TYR A 397 5.27 6.33 -0.38
CA TYR A 397 3.93 5.93 0.06
C TYR A 397 2.93 5.94 -1.09
N TYR A 398 2.90 7.03 -1.89
CA TYR A 398 2.02 7.12 -3.05
C TYR A 398 2.30 6.03 -4.08
N PHE A 399 3.58 5.75 -4.33
CA PHE A 399 3.98 4.64 -5.19
C PHE A 399 3.52 3.30 -4.61
N ALA A 400 3.73 3.08 -3.32
CA ALA A 400 3.41 1.83 -2.65
C ALA A 400 1.89 1.54 -2.68
N TRP A 401 1.04 2.54 -2.40
CA TRP A 401 -0.42 2.37 -2.51
C TRP A 401 -0.84 2.04 -3.94
N SER A 402 -0.37 2.80 -4.92
CA SER A 402 -0.70 2.55 -6.33
C SER A 402 -0.22 1.16 -6.78
N PHE A 403 0.98 0.77 -6.35
CA PHE A 403 1.57 -0.52 -6.69
C PHE A 403 0.81 -1.70 -6.06
N GLN A 404 0.50 -1.62 -4.78
CA GLN A 404 -0.22 -2.69 -4.05
C GLN A 404 -1.68 -2.84 -4.50
N SER A 405 -2.27 -1.77 -5.03
CA SER A 405 -3.67 -1.75 -5.46
C SER A 405 -3.89 -2.03 -6.94
N ARG A 406 -2.83 -2.06 -7.76
CA ARG A 406 -2.92 -2.21 -9.22
C ARG A 406 -3.63 -3.48 -9.68
N ASP A 407 -3.49 -4.57 -8.93
CA ASP A 407 -4.03 -5.88 -9.29
C ASP A 407 -5.45 -6.11 -8.72
N ARG A 408 -6.09 -5.06 -8.19
CA ARG A 408 -7.44 -5.14 -7.59
C ARG A 408 -8.47 -5.71 -8.57
N GLY A 409 -8.47 -5.25 -9.81
CA GLY A 409 -9.39 -5.75 -10.84
C GLY A 409 -9.21 -7.24 -11.17
N LEU A 410 -7.95 -7.72 -11.19
CA LEU A 410 -7.66 -9.14 -11.32
C LEU A 410 -8.17 -9.93 -10.11
N GLN A 411 -7.93 -9.43 -8.90
CA GLN A 411 -8.41 -10.08 -7.67
C GLN A 411 -9.93 -10.23 -7.63
N GLU A 412 -10.68 -9.24 -8.11
CA GLU A 412 -12.14 -9.33 -8.26
C GLU A 412 -12.56 -10.38 -9.29
N GLN A 413 -11.85 -10.47 -10.42
CA GLN A 413 -12.09 -11.52 -11.41
C GLN A 413 -11.83 -12.91 -10.83
N LEU A 414 -10.75 -13.09 -10.06
CA LEU A 414 -10.42 -14.36 -9.43
C LEU A 414 -11.42 -14.74 -8.35
N ARG A 415 -11.92 -13.79 -7.55
CA ARG A 415 -13.02 -14.03 -6.58
C ARG A 415 -14.28 -14.53 -7.29
N ALA A 416 -14.66 -13.86 -8.36
CA ALA A 416 -15.82 -14.28 -9.15
C ALA A 416 -15.62 -15.67 -9.78
N TRP A 417 -14.41 -15.97 -10.26
CA TRP A 417 -14.08 -17.21 -10.94
C TRP A 417 -14.02 -18.41 -10.01
N PHE A 418 -13.28 -18.30 -8.90
CA PHE A 418 -13.02 -19.42 -8.00
C PHE A 418 -14.02 -19.53 -6.85
N LEU A 419 -14.49 -18.40 -6.31
CA LEU A 419 -15.34 -18.36 -5.12
C LEU A 419 -16.82 -18.12 -5.46
N GLY A 420 -17.17 -17.89 -6.73
CA GLY A 420 -18.55 -17.60 -7.14
C GLY A 420 -19.07 -16.26 -6.63
N GLU A 421 -18.19 -15.39 -6.12
CA GLU A 421 -18.57 -14.07 -5.63
C GLU A 421 -19.03 -13.18 -6.80
N ARG A 422 -20.16 -12.46 -6.63
CA ARG A 422 -20.62 -11.53 -7.66
C ARG A 422 -19.65 -10.35 -7.75
N ARG A 423 -19.36 -9.88 -8.97
CA ARG A 423 -18.47 -8.72 -9.23
C ARG A 423 -18.85 -7.42 -8.51
N HIS A 424 -19.98 -7.37 -7.78
CA HIS A 424 -20.52 -6.17 -7.14
C HIS A 424 -20.33 -6.12 -5.62
N THR A 425 -19.59 -7.06 -5.02
CA THR A 425 -19.25 -7.03 -3.58
C THR A 425 -18.33 -5.85 -3.20
N TRP A 426 -17.79 -5.14 -4.20
CA TRP A 426 -16.96 -3.94 -3.98
C TRP A 426 -17.69 -2.78 -3.28
N ARG A 427 -19.02 -2.84 -3.16
CA ARG A 427 -19.81 -1.84 -2.43
C ARG A 427 -20.09 -2.20 -0.98
N GLU A 428 -19.45 -3.21 -0.45
CA GLU A 428 -19.71 -3.67 0.92
C GLU A 428 -19.27 -2.67 1.99
N LYS A 429 -18.21 -1.89 1.69
CA LYS A 429 -17.69 -0.88 2.61
C LYS A 429 -17.36 0.40 1.86
N ALA A 430 -18.14 1.46 2.06
CA ALA A 430 -17.99 2.73 1.37
C ALA A 430 -17.53 3.84 2.33
N ALA A 431 -16.53 4.62 1.92
CA ALA A 431 -16.13 5.83 2.60
C ALA A 431 -16.70 7.06 1.89
N VAL A 432 -17.31 7.95 2.65
CA VAL A 432 -17.89 9.19 2.16
C VAL A 432 -17.07 10.37 2.64
N LEU A 433 -16.45 11.09 1.71
CA LEU A 433 -15.63 12.27 1.99
C LEU A 433 -16.46 13.53 1.70
N CYS A 434 -16.86 14.25 2.74
CA CYS A 434 -17.71 15.42 2.63
C CYS A 434 -17.08 16.69 3.21
N SER A 435 -17.46 17.84 2.65
CA SER A 435 -16.91 19.15 3.01
C SER A 435 -17.54 19.77 4.24
N GLN A 436 -18.83 19.56 4.41
CA GLN A 436 -19.62 20.01 5.56
C GLN A 436 -20.86 19.14 5.66
N VAL A 437 -21.08 18.54 6.83
CA VAL A 437 -22.35 17.93 7.17
C VAL A 437 -23.01 18.84 8.21
N ARG A 438 -24.14 19.45 7.87
CA ARG A 438 -24.90 20.21 8.85
C ARG A 438 -25.53 19.22 9.83
N ARG A 439 -25.36 19.47 11.13
CA ARG A 439 -25.88 18.59 12.18
C ARG A 439 -27.40 18.39 12.06
N GLU A 440 -28.10 19.43 11.60
CA GLU A 440 -29.55 19.44 11.34
C GLU A 440 -29.95 18.49 10.19
N GLU A 441 -29.05 18.21 9.27
CA GLU A 441 -29.28 17.30 8.15
C GLU A 441 -29.05 15.83 8.51
N LEU A 442 -28.32 15.56 9.58
CA LEU A 442 -28.02 14.20 10.06
C LEU A 442 -29.09 13.64 11.01
N GLU A 443 -29.72 14.50 11.88
CA GLU A 443 -30.64 14.02 12.89
C GLU A 443 -31.94 13.40 12.35
N PRO A 444 -32.61 13.95 11.32
CA PRO A 444 -33.81 13.33 10.75
C PRO A 444 -33.52 12.07 9.92
N ARG A 445 -32.27 11.87 9.49
CA ARG A 445 -31.87 10.89 8.49
C ARG A 445 -31.24 9.62 9.06
N ARG A 446 -31.03 9.54 10.39
CA ARG A 446 -30.65 8.29 11.08
C ARG A 446 -31.65 7.15 10.83
N GLN A 447 -32.82 7.44 10.26
CA GLN A 447 -33.85 6.45 9.94
C GLN A 447 -34.10 6.25 8.45
N ALA A 448 -33.43 7.00 7.57
CA ALA A 448 -33.61 6.86 6.13
C ALA A 448 -32.50 6.02 5.50
N PRO A 449 -32.85 5.09 4.61
CA PRO A 449 -31.87 4.26 3.94
C PRO A 449 -30.98 5.04 2.96
N VAL A 450 -29.70 4.69 2.88
CA VAL A 450 -28.79 5.17 1.82
C VAL A 450 -29.20 4.53 0.50
N ALA A 451 -29.40 5.34 -0.52
CA ALA A 451 -29.78 4.87 -1.83
C ALA A 451 -28.70 3.98 -2.45
N THR A 452 -29.02 2.74 -2.71
CA THR A 452 -28.30 1.94 -3.68
C THR A 452 -28.85 2.22 -5.07
N THR A 453 -28.03 2.16 -6.10
CA THR A 453 -28.38 2.42 -7.51
C THR A 453 -29.52 1.56 -8.04
N ASN A 454 -30.00 0.59 -7.28
CA ASN A 454 -31.05 -0.35 -7.67
C ASN A 454 -32.37 -0.17 -6.89
N ASP A 455 -32.46 0.78 -5.97
CA ASP A 455 -33.68 1.06 -5.24
C ASP A 455 -34.23 2.46 -5.60
N PRO A 456 -35.24 2.54 -6.47
CA PRO A 456 -35.79 3.82 -6.93
C PRO A 456 -36.54 4.62 -5.85
N GLY A 457 -36.63 4.10 -4.62
CA GLY A 457 -37.27 4.76 -3.48
C GLY A 457 -36.35 5.35 -2.43
N ALA A 458 -35.03 5.29 -2.62
CA ALA A 458 -34.09 5.71 -1.61
C ALA A 458 -33.60 7.16 -1.78
N ALA A 459 -33.49 7.83 -0.68
CA ALA A 459 -33.32 9.26 -0.51
C ALA A 459 -31.98 9.84 -1.01
N ASP A 460 -31.96 11.16 -1.11
CA ASP A 460 -30.85 12.07 -1.35
C ASP A 460 -29.43 11.55 -1.10
N ALA A 461 -28.58 11.59 -2.11
CA ALA A 461 -27.16 11.25 -2.02
C ALA A 461 -26.37 12.19 -1.09
N ALA A 462 -26.91 13.38 -0.80
CA ALA A 462 -26.35 14.32 0.17
C ALA A 462 -26.60 13.91 1.64
N SER A 463 -27.24 12.76 1.88
CA SER A 463 -27.76 12.35 3.17
C SER A 463 -27.27 10.99 3.64
N VAL A 464 -25.98 10.74 3.55
CA VAL A 464 -25.39 9.54 4.12
C VAL A 464 -25.34 9.69 5.64
N PRO A 465 -25.95 8.78 6.43
CA PRO A 465 -25.80 8.81 7.88
C PRO A 465 -24.35 8.53 8.27
N ALA A 466 -23.88 9.21 9.30
CA ALA A 466 -22.57 8.98 9.88
C ALA A 466 -22.51 7.60 10.55
N GLY A 467 -22.14 6.58 9.81
CA GLY A 467 -22.03 5.19 10.26
C GLY A 467 -23.38 4.44 10.30
N GLY A 468 -23.42 3.29 9.68
CA GLY A 468 -24.58 2.40 9.66
C GLY A 468 -24.49 1.35 8.56
N ARG A 469 -25.27 0.26 8.69
CA ARG A 469 -25.48 -0.71 7.60
C ARG A 469 -26.76 -0.35 6.88
N HIS A 470 -26.65 -0.30 5.57
CA HIS A 470 -27.82 -0.17 4.71
C HIS A 470 -27.75 -1.16 3.57
N HIS A 471 -28.75 -2.01 3.43
CA HIS A 471 -28.79 -3.07 2.41
C HIS A 471 -27.42 -3.77 2.23
N ASP A 472 -26.79 -4.18 3.33
CA ASP A 472 -25.48 -4.85 3.37
C ASP A 472 -24.24 -3.96 3.07
N ILE A 473 -24.41 -2.61 2.94
CA ILE A 473 -23.29 -1.68 2.78
C ILE A 473 -22.95 -1.03 4.12
N GLU A 474 -21.71 -1.16 4.55
CA GLU A 474 -21.16 -0.40 5.66
C GLU A 474 -20.65 0.95 5.15
N VAL A 475 -21.13 2.06 5.76
CA VAL A 475 -20.75 3.41 5.35
C VAL A 475 -20.04 4.12 6.49
N THR A 476 -18.88 4.69 6.20
CA THR A 476 -18.11 5.54 7.12
C THR A 476 -17.99 6.94 6.56
N LEU A 477 -18.36 7.94 7.38
CA LEU A 477 -18.20 9.34 7.05
C LEU A 477 -16.79 9.80 7.42
N ILE A 478 -16.07 10.39 6.47
CA ILE A 478 -14.75 10.98 6.68
C ILE A 478 -14.83 12.48 6.49
N THR A 479 -14.36 13.22 7.48
CA THR A 479 -14.27 14.68 7.45
C THR A 479 -12.83 15.12 7.67
N CYS A 480 -12.51 16.34 7.22
CA CYS A 480 -11.23 16.98 7.47
C CYS A 480 -11.49 18.36 8.04
N SER A 481 -11.36 18.50 9.36
CA SER A 481 -11.60 19.77 10.05
C SER A 481 -10.30 20.58 10.23
N ALA A 482 -10.42 21.89 10.18
CA ALA A 482 -9.31 22.80 10.42
C ALA A 482 -9.69 23.80 11.52
N GLY A 483 -9.23 23.56 12.74
CA GLY A 483 -9.46 24.42 13.90
C GLY A 483 -10.51 23.87 14.86
N SER A 484 -11.42 24.74 15.35
CA SER A 484 -12.40 24.40 16.39
C SER A 484 -13.74 23.84 15.87
N GLU A 485 -13.83 23.52 14.59
CA GLU A 485 -15.04 22.88 14.03
C GLU A 485 -15.14 21.46 14.58
N GLN A 486 -16.31 21.11 15.12
CA GLN A 486 -16.54 19.74 15.59
C GLN A 486 -17.02 18.88 14.43
N ALA A 487 -16.37 17.73 14.27
CA ALA A 487 -16.84 16.73 13.33
C ALA A 487 -18.24 16.22 13.70
N PRO A 488 -19.04 15.76 12.73
CA PRO A 488 -20.30 15.09 13.01
C PRO A 488 -20.09 13.86 13.90
N GLU A 489 -21.07 13.59 14.76
CA GLU A 489 -21.02 12.40 15.61
C GLU A 489 -20.95 11.12 14.78
N GLY A 490 -19.96 10.27 15.05
CA GLY A 490 -19.72 9.04 14.31
C GLY A 490 -18.89 9.19 13.03
N ALA A 491 -18.46 10.41 12.69
CA ALA A 491 -17.50 10.62 11.61
C ALA A 491 -16.06 10.41 12.09
N VAL A 492 -15.21 9.95 11.20
CA VAL A 492 -13.76 9.94 11.39
C VAL A 492 -13.23 11.29 10.89
N ASP A 493 -12.62 12.06 11.79
CA ASP A 493 -12.13 13.40 11.48
C ASP A 493 -10.62 13.47 11.47
N PHE A 494 -10.07 14.02 10.39
CA PHE A 494 -8.63 14.24 10.21
C PHE A 494 -8.32 15.73 10.35
N ARG A 495 -7.22 16.03 11.02
CA ARG A 495 -6.78 17.41 11.21
C ARG A 495 -6.20 17.96 9.92
N ALA A 496 -6.88 18.96 9.35
CA ALA A 496 -6.49 19.60 8.11
C ALA A 496 -5.91 21.01 8.32
N LEU A 497 -5.16 21.49 7.34
CA LEU A 497 -4.66 22.85 7.31
C LEU A 497 -5.71 23.80 6.74
N ALA A 498 -5.92 24.95 7.40
CA ALA A 498 -6.82 25.99 6.90
C ALA A 498 -6.07 26.96 5.98
N TRP A 499 -6.67 27.23 4.82
CA TRP A 499 -6.16 28.25 3.89
C TRP A 499 -7.27 29.24 3.50
N ARG A 500 -6.94 30.54 3.53
CA ARG A 500 -7.82 31.61 3.04
C ARG A 500 -7.09 32.38 1.93
N PRO A 501 -7.40 32.11 0.65
CA PRO A 501 -6.76 32.77 -0.48
C PRO A 501 -7.34 34.21 -0.68
N SER A 502 -7.12 35.11 0.27
CA SER A 502 -7.60 36.49 0.15
C SER A 502 -6.63 37.47 0.77
N LEU A 503 -6.34 38.54 0.02
CA LEU A 503 -5.52 39.67 0.44
C LEU A 503 -6.08 40.39 1.70
N ASN A 504 -7.38 40.29 1.96
CA ASN A 504 -8.08 41.01 3.03
C ASN A 504 -8.67 40.08 4.12
N GLY A 505 -8.38 38.78 4.11
CA GLY A 505 -8.91 37.83 5.10
C GLY A 505 -10.40 37.47 4.94
N TYR A 506 -11.11 37.98 3.94
CA TYR A 506 -12.54 37.80 3.67
C TYR A 506 -12.80 36.85 2.50
N GLY A 507 -11.96 35.88 2.23
CA GLY A 507 -12.18 34.87 1.20
C GLY A 507 -12.76 33.55 1.79
N PRO A 508 -13.27 32.66 0.94
CA PRO A 508 -13.69 31.34 1.39
C PRO A 508 -12.51 30.61 2.04
N ARG A 509 -12.81 29.89 3.11
CA ARG A 509 -11.81 29.08 3.80
C ARG A 509 -11.64 27.77 3.02
N TRP A 510 -10.42 27.53 2.56
CA TRP A 510 -10.04 26.26 1.95
C TRP A 510 -9.41 25.35 3.00
N VAL A 511 -9.67 24.08 2.87
CA VAL A 511 -9.12 23.04 3.75
C VAL A 511 -8.17 22.19 2.91
N VAL A 512 -6.94 22.06 3.37
CA VAL A 512 -5.93 21.16 2.78
C VAL A 512 -5.90 19.91 3.65
N PRO A 513 -6.51 18.82 3.20
CA PRO A 513 -6.57 17.59 3.98
C PRO A 513 -5.22 16.89 4.07
N PRO A 514 -4.96 16.09 5.12
CA PRO A 514 -3.76 15.29 5.27
C PRO A 514 -3.86 14.04 4.38
N LEU A 515 -3.36 14.14 3.16
CA LEU A 515 -3.56 13.13 2.11
C LEU A 515 -3.04 11.74 2.53
N VAL A 516 -1.82 11.67 3.09
CA VAL A 516 -1.18 10.40 3.45
C VAL A 516 -1.98 9.68 4.53
N GLU A 517 -2.39 10.38 5.60
CA GLU A 517 -3.16 9.78 6.69
C GLU A 517 -4.53 9.27 6.24
N VAL A 518 -5.22 10.03 5.40
CA VAL A 518 -6.55 9.64 4.91
C VAL A 518 -6.47 8.47 3.95
N VAL A 519 -5.49 8.45 3.04
CA VAL A 519 -5.30 7.32 2.11
C VAL A 519 -4.90 6.05 2.87
N ASP A 520 -4.02 6.18 3.86
CA ASP A 520 -3.62 5.08 4.73
C ASP A 520 -4.82 4.48 5.48
N PHE A 521 -5.65 5.33 6.08
CA PHE A 521 -6.87 4.92 6.75
C PHE A 521 -7.85 4.21 5.80
N ILE A 522 -8.05 4.75 4.59
CA ILE A 522 -8.94 4.13 3.59
C ILE A 522 -8.44 2.73 3.20
N GLU A 523 -7.14 2.54 3.06
CA GLU A 523 -6.57 1.23 2.75
C GLU A 523 -6.65 0.28 3.95
N GLU A 524 -6.26 0.73 5.15
CA GLU A 524 -6.22 -0.09 6.37
C GLU A 524 -7.61 -0.60 6.76
N GLU A 525 -8.63 0.25 6.66
CA GLU A 525 -10.02 -0.10 6.90
C GLU A 525 -10.65 -0.94 5.77
N GLY A 526 -9.97 -1.08 4.63
CA GLY A 526 -10.39 -1.96 3.54
C GLY A 526 -11.64 -1.48 2.81
N PHE A 527 -11.82 -0.18 2.62
CA PHE A 527 -12.93 0.36 1.85
C PHE A 527 -12.91 -0.14 0.40
N THR A 528 -14.09 -0.38 -0.14
CA THR A 528 -14.30 -0.92 -1.49
C THR A 528 -14.81 0.12 -2.48
N ALA A 529 -15.30 1.27 -2.00
CA ALA A 529 -15.75 2.39 -2.81
C ALA A 529 -15.58 3.72 -2.07
N LEU A 530 -15.45 4.81 -2.83
CA LEU A 530 -15.43 6.18 -2.30
C LEU A 530 -16.59 6.99 -2.86
N HIS A 531 -17.10 7.89 -2.04
CA HIS A 531 -18.11 8.88 -2.43
C HIS A 531 -17.71 10.27 -1.97
N THR A 532 -18.04 11.31 -2.73
CA THR A 532 -17.83 12.71 -2.31
C THR A 532 -18.99 13.61 -2.71
N ASP A 533 -19.32 14.55 -1.84
CA ASP A 533 -20.26 15.66 -2.09
C ASP A 533 -19.54 16.96 -2.46
N SER A 534 -18.21 16.96 -2.48
CA SER A 534 -17.38 18.14 -2.61
C SER A 534 -16.56 18.13 -3.90
N THR A 535 -16.47 19.28 -4.54
CA THR A 535 -15.52 19.54 -5.65
C THR A 535 -14.28 20.31 -5.19
N ALA A 536 -14.14 20.59 -3.89
CA ALA A 536 -13.01 21.32 -3.29
C ALA A 536 -11.93 20.36 -2.75
N GLY A 537 -11.24 20.73 -1.70
CA GLY A 537 -10.12 19.98 -1.14
C GLY A 537 -10.40 18.52 -0.82
N GLN A 538 -11.57 18.22 -0.23
CA GLN A 538 -11.97 16.86 0.12
C GLN A 538 -12.37 16.04 -1.13
N GLY A 539 -13.02 16.66 -2.12
CA GLY A 539 -13.30 16.00 -3.39
C GLY A 539 -12.03 15.66 -4.15
N LEU A 540 -11.04 16.57 -4.15
CA LEU A 540 -9.72 16.28 -4.72
C LEU A 540 -9.00 15.17 -3.96
N LEU A 541 -9.09 15.17 -2.62
CA LEU A 541 -8.57 14.08 -1.80
C LEU A 541 -9.23 12.75 -2.16
N ALA A 542 -10.57 12.71 -2.25
CA ALA A 542 -11.31 11.52 -2.67
C ALA A 542 -10.87 11.02 -4.05
N LEU A 543 -10.70 11.94 -5.00
CA LEU A 543 -10.21 11.61 -6.34
C LEU A 543 -8.80 11.04 -6.33
N VAL A 544 -7.88 11.65 -5.58
CA VAL A 544 -6.50 11.16 -5.48
C VAL A 544 -6.47 9.79 -4.78
N ALA A 545 -7.19 9.63 -3.67
CA ALA A 545 -7.30 8.35 -2.97
C ALA A 545 -7.89 7.25 -3.87
N ALA A 546 -8.97 7.56 -4.61
CA ALA A 546 -9.58 6.62 -5.55
C ALA A 546 -8.59 6.15 -6.63
N ARG A 547 -7.80 7.08 -7.18
CA ARG A 547 -6.81 6.76 -8.22
C ARG A 547 -5.62 5.96 -7.67
N LEU A 548 -5.12 6.32 -6.48
CA LEU A 548 -4.02 5.60 -5.84
C LEU A 548 -4.41 4.17 -5.45
N LEU A 549 -5.62 4.02 -4.91
CA LEU A 549 -6.11 2.73 -4.40
C LEU A 549 -6.93 1.93 -5.43
N HIS A 550 -7.06 2.43 -6.65
CA HIS A 550 -7.88 1.82 -7.72
C HIS A 550 -9.31 1.50 -7.24
N LEU A 551 -9.90 2.46 -6.49
CA LEU A 551 -11.28 2.36 -5.99
C LEU A 551 -12.25 3.10 -6.91
N PRO A 552 -13.48 2.60 -7.08
CA PRO A 552 -14.53 3.37 -7.74
C PRO A 552 -14.87 4.63 -6.91
N LEU A 553 -15.05 5.75 -7.62
CA LEU A 553 -15.39 7.04 -7.04
C LEU A 553 -16.72 7.51 -7.59
N THR A 554 -17.67 7.72 -6.70
CA THR A 554 -18.96 8.34 -7.03
C THR A 554 -19.06 9.72 -6.40
N GLY A 555 -19.97 10.56 -6.88
CA GLY A 555 -20.11 11.90 -6.28
C GLY A 555 -21.49 12.53 -6.48
N ALA A 556 -21.91 13.31 -5.46
CA ALA A 556 -23.08 14.15 -5.57
C ALA A 556 -22.76 15.46 -6.29
N VAL A 557 -23.72 15.94 -7.06
CA VAL A 557 -23.57 17.14 -7.89
C VAL A 557 -24.13 18.36 -7.19
N ASP A 558 -23.30 19.38 -7.02
CA ASP A 558 -23.75 20.72 -6.61
C ASP A 558 -24.39 21.41 -7.82
N ALA A 559 -25.73 21.41 -7.86
CA ALA A 559 -26.52 22.01 -8.93
C ALA A 559 -26.26 23.50 -9.07
N ASP A 560 -26.18 24.24 -7.95
CA ASP A 560 -25.97 25.69 -7.92
C ASP A 560 -24.60 26.07 -8.52
N ALA A 561 -23.61 25.19 -8.35
CA ALA A 561 -22.27 25.39 -8.91
C ALA A 561 -22.24 25.32 -10.44
N LEU A 562 -23.18 24.59 -11.05
CA LEU A 562 -23.24 24.36 -12.50
C LEU A 562 -24.15 25.34 -13.25
N GLU A 563 -25.18 25.88 -12.63
CA GLU A 563 -26.25 26.65 -13.27
C GLU A 563 -25.86 28.08 -13.67
N ALA A 564 -24.86 28.67 -13.04
CA ALA A 564 -24.45 30.05 -13.35
C ALA A 564 -23.65 30.12 -14.68
N PRO A 565 -24.24 30.62 -15.80
CA PRO A 565 -23.48 30.81 -17.03
C PRO A 565 -22.44 31.93 -16.86
N PRO A 566 -21.19 31.74 -17.32
CA PRO A 566 -20.18 32.78 -17.23
C PRO A 566 -20.58 33.98 -18.10
N GLY A 567 -20.54 35.18 -17.50
CA GLY A 567 -20.76 36.42 -18.21
C GLY A 567 -19.74 36.67 -19.33
N ARG A 568 -20.05 37.58 -20.29
CA ARG A 568 -19.08 38.04 -21.31
C ARG A 568 -17.87 38.66 -20.58
N GLY A 569 -16.66 38.08 -20.75
CA GLY A 569 -15.44 38.55 -20.08
C GLY A 569 -15.10 37.84 -18.79
N ASP A 570 -15.98 36.99 -18.22
CA ASP A 570 -15.74 36.27 -16.99
C ASP A 570 -14.77 35.09 -17.18
N VAL A 571 -13.47 35.38 -16.97
CA VAL A 571 -12.39 34.39 -17.05
C VAL A 571 -12.50 33.38 -15.91
N ALA A 572 -12.85 33.82 -14.69
CA ALA A 572 -12.94 32.97 -13.52
C ALA A 572 -14.08 31.95 -13.64
N GLY A 573 -15.25 32.37 -14.13
CA GLY A 573 -16.38 31.49 -14.40
C GLY A 573 -16.07 30.43 -15.47
N ARG A 574 -15.32 30.81 -16.53
CA ARG A 574 -14.86 29.83 -17.53
C ARG A 574 -13.88 28.81 -16.97
N LEU A 575 -12.92 29.24 -16.15
CA LEU A 575 -11.97 28.34 -15.48
C LEU A 575 -12.69 27.41 -14.49
N ARG A 576 -13.63 27.94 -13.69
CA ARG A 576 -14.46 27.16 -12.78
C ARG A 576 -15.25 26.08 -13.53
N ARG A 577 -15.94 26.44 -14.62
CA ARG A 577 -16.70 25.49 -15.42
C ARG A 577 -15.80 24.40 -16.03
N ARG A 578 -14.62 24.79 -16.53
CA ARG A 578 -13.64 23.83 -17.05
C ARG A 578 -13.15 22.87 -15.96
N TYR A 579 -12.92 23.38 -14.75
CA TYR A 579 -12.56 22.58 -13.59
C TYR A 579 -13.68 21.60 -13.22
N LEU A 580 -14.93 22.06 -13.09
CA LEU A 580 -16.07 21.22 -12.76
C LEU A 580 -16.32 20.13 -13.82
N SER A 581 -16.23 20.50 -15.10
CA SER A 581 -16.29 19.52 -16.20
C SER A 581 -15.21 18.44 -16.07
N TRP A 582 -13.98 18.85 -15.80
CA TRP A 582 -12.89 17.92 -15.57
C TRP A 582 -13.13 17.05 -14.35
N PHE A 583 -13.51 17.64 -13.22
CA PHE A 583 -13.69 16.91 -11.95
C PHE A 583 -14.81 15.86 -12.05
N TYR A 584 -16.01 16.27 -12.47
CA TYR A 584 -17.13 15.34 -12.64
C TYR A 584 -16.88 14.29 -13.73
N GLY A 585 -16.09 14.60 -14.74
CA GLY A 585 -15.62 13.64 -15.73
C GLY A 585 -14.66 12.58 -15.19
N GLN A 586 -14.11 12.76 -13.99
CA GLN A 586 -13.27 11.78 -13.31
C GLN A 586 -14.06 10.77 -12.48
N LEU A 587 -15.33 11.05 -12.15
CA LEU A 587 -16.18 10.15 -11.39
C LEU A 587 -16.61 8.94 -12.23
N ASP A 588 -16.73 7.79 -11.61
CA ASP A 588 -17.31 6.61 -12.24
C ASP A 588 -18.83 6.78 -12.39
N GLU A 589 -19.48 7.44 -11.41
CA GLU A 589 -20.88 7.80 -11.48
C GLU A 589 -21.14 9.12 -10.72
N ALA A 590 -21.93 10.01 -11.32
CA ALA A 590 -22.33 11.30 -10.76
C ALA A 590 -23.83 11.32 -10.47
N TYR A 591 -24.20 11.61 -9.23
CA TYR A 591 -25.61 11.67 -8.79
C TYR A 591 -26.12 13.10 -8.86
N ALA A 592 -27.09 13.33 -9.74
CA ALA A 592 -27.75 14.62 -9.91
C ALA A 592 -29.08 14.67 -9.12
N PRO A 593 -29.32 15.72 -8.30
CA PRO A 593 -30.55 15.83 -7.53
C PRO A 593 -31.79 16.14 -8.40
N THR A 594 -31.58 16.65 -9.59
CA THR A 594 -32.66 17.00 -10.53
C THR A 594 -32.28 16.66 -11.97
N ARG A 595 -33.30 16.56 -12.86
CA ARG A 595 -33.08 16.38 -14.29
C ARG A 595 -32.36 17.58 -14.92
N ASP A 596 -32.52 18.78 -14.36
CA ASP A 596 -31.84 19.97 -14.84
C ASP A 596 -30.36 19.94 -14.49
N ALA A 597 -30.01 19.55 -13.25
CA ALA A 597 -28.64 19.31 -12.85
C ALA A 597 -27.96 18.20 -13.71
N ALA A 598 -28.69 17.13 -14.02
CA ALA A 598 -28.17 16.09 -14.92
C ALA A 598 -27.91 16.63 -16.34
N ARG A 599 -28.84 17.45 -16.87
CA ARG A 599 -28.62 18.13 -18.18
C ARG A 599 -27.43 19.08 -18.13
N ALA A 600 -27.23 19.79 -17.04
CA ALA A 600 -26.09 20.69 -16.85
C ALA A 600 -24.75 19.91 -16.83
N LEU A 601 -24.70 18.74 -16.20
CA LEU A 601 -23.52 17.85 -16.23
C LEU A 601 -23.19 17.40 -17.64
N VAL A 602 -24.18 16.92 -18.38
CA VAL A 602 -23.98 16.50 -19.78
C VAL A 602 -23.54 17.69 -20.64
N ALA A 603 -24.09 18.88 -20.40
CA ALA A 603 -23.71 20.11 -21.13
C ALA A 603 -22.27 20.55 -20.83
N VAL A 604 -21.68 20.18 -19.70
CA VAL A 604 -20.26 20.42 -19.40
C VAL A 604 -19.35 19.27 -19.83
N GLY A 605 -19.89 18.23 -20.48
CA GLY A 605 -19.12 17.15 -21.10
C GLY A 605 -19.00 15.87 -20.29
N VAL A 606 -19.80 15.68 -19.23
CA VAL A 606 -19.89 14.38 -18.55
C VAL A 606 -20.73 13.43 -19.40
N ALA A 607 -20.23 12.19 -19.58
CA ALA A 607 -20.91 11.18 -20.39
C ALA A 607 -22.28 10.83 -19.78
N PRO A 608 -23.36 10.83 -20.57
CA PRO A 608 -24.73 10.62 -20.06
C PRO A 608 -24.91 9.34 -19.27
N GLU A 609 -24.21 8.27 -19.65
CA GLU A 609 -24.23 6.96 -19.00
C GLU A 609 -23.63 6.95 -17.60
N ARG A 610 -22.89 8.00 -17.24
CA ARG A 610 -22.30 8.18 -15.90
C ARG A 610 -23.15 9.09 -15.00
N VAL A 611 -24.28 9.59 -15.50
CA VAL A 611 -25.13 10.52 -14.76
C VAL A 611 -26.43 9.83 -14.34
N THR A 612 -26.59 9.67 -13.02
CA THR A 612 -27.80 9.11 -12.43
C THR A 612 -28.63 10.23 -11.78
N VAL A 613 -29.90 10.35 -12.13
CA VAL A 613 -30.83 11.28 -11.50
C VAL A 613 -31.46 10.62 -10.29
N LEU A 614 -31.28 11.23 -9.11
CA LEU A 614 -31.90 10.74 -7.89
C LEU A 614 -33.41 11.01 -7.91
N PRO A 615 -34.23 10.08 -7.41
CA PRO A 615 -35.66 10.32 -7.27
C PRO A 615 -35.91 11.44 -6.26
N ALA A 616 -36.88 12.31 -6.54
CA ALA A 616 -37.27 13.34 -5.58
C ALA A 616 -37.70 12.70 -4.25
N PRO A 617 -37.26 13.25 -3.10
CA PRO A 617 -37.70 12.73 -1.81
C PRO A 617 -39.23 12.76 -1.73
N PRO A 618 -39.86 11.75 -1.12
CA PRO A 618 -41.31 11.77 -0.96
C PRO A 618 -41.69 13.05 -0.24
N ARG A 619 -42.63 13.82 -0.82
CA ARG A 619 -43.15 15.02 -0.17
C ARG A 619 -43.71 14.60 1.18
N SER A 620 -43.18 15.13 2.26
CA SER A 620 -43.83 15.02 3.58
C SER A 620 -45.31 15.37 3.42
N PRO A 621 -46.23 14.52 3.90
CA PRO A 621 -47.63 14.87 3.85
C PRO A 621 -47.79 16.24 4.56
N ALA A 622 -48.30 17.21 3.83
CA ALA A 622 -48.62 18.53 4.39
C ALA A 622 -49.44 18.29 5.66
N GLY A 623 -48.87 18.65 6.81
CA GLY A 623 -49.64 18.61 8.07
C GLY A 623 -50.95 19.32 7.86
N PRO A 624 -52.04 18.90 8.54
CA PRO A 624 -53.36 19.49 8.35
C PRO A 624 -53.24 21.00 8.59
N ALA A 625 -53.67 21.78 7.59
CA ALA A 625 -53.78 23.23 7.70
C ALA A 625 -54.64 23.53 8.92
N GLY A 626 -54.00 23.99 10.01
CA GLY A 626 -54.71 24.56 11.14
C GLY A 626 -55.59 25.68 10.64
N ARG A 627 -56.88 25.46 10.67
CA ARG A 627 -57.86 26.51 10.66
C ARG A 627 -57.85 27.06 12.08
N ASP A 628 -57.38 28.28 12.22
CA ASP A 628 -58.04 29.39 12.91
C ASP A 628 -57.13 30.62 12.88
#